data_f0c07b816f3f6e90fb2435c734bfde02
#
_entry.id   f0c07b816f3f6e90fb2435c734bfde02
#
_cell.length_a   1.000
_cell.length_b   1.000
_cell.length_c   1.000
_cell.angle_alpha   90.00
_cell.angle_beta   90.00
_cell.angle_gamma   90.00
#
_symmetry.space_group_name_H-M   'P 1'
#
loop_
_entity.id
_entity.type
_entity.pdbx_description
1 polymer ?
#
loop_
_entity_poly.entity_id
_entity_poly.type
_entity_poly.pdbx_seq_one_letter_code
_entity_poly.pdbx_strand_id
1 'polypeptide(L)'
;MRVLNVGVVGCGGIANNKHLPAMKRVGNFNIVAFCDLIEERAVKAKEDFGTSDARIYTDYQELVKEDLDAVYVLTPNSSHAPIAIAAMKAGKHVMCEKPMAKTFAEAQEMVETAKETGRTLTIGYQNRYRGDSQYLKKACVNGDLGEVYYAKAHAIRRRAVPTWGVFLDAEKQGGGPLIDIGTHALDLTLWMMDNYEPASVTGSVFRKLADQKDTGNAWGDWNPEVFTVEDSAFGFIKMKNGATIHLEAAWALNSLDVDEAKTTLCGTKAGADMKDGLRINRVQYGRQCVERPALDAAGVAFYDGNTGRPEDEEQKVFYAAIVDGKQLIVLPEQAMVVTQILEAIYESARTGKTIYFD
;
A
#
# COMPACT_ATOMS: atom_id res chain seq x y z
N MET A 1 5.89 25.85 14.77
CA MET A 1 5.18 24.78 14.03
C MET A 1 4.65 23.83 15.08
N ARG A 2 3.39 23.38 14.98
CA ARG A 2 2.81 22.42 15.95
C ARG A 2 3.55 21.09 15.80
N VAL A 3 3.91 20.44 16.90
CA VAL A 3 4.44 19.08 16.92
C VAL A 3 3.33 18.14 17.35
N LEU A 4 3.15 17.01 16.67
CA LEU A 4 2.13 16.03 17.00
C LEU A 4 2.70 14.97 17.95
N ASN A 5 1.99 14.69 19.03
CA ASN A 5 2.26 13.55 19.89
C ASN A 5 1.66 12.30 19.30
N VAL A 6 2.48 11.30 19.02
CA VAL A 6 2.02 10.08 18.34
C VAL A 6 2.33 8.82 19.15
N GLY A 7 1.40 7.85 19.03
CA GLY A 7 1.59 6.49 19.50
C GLY A 7 1.83 5.54 18.32
N VAL A 8 2.66 4.53 18.53
CA VAL A 8 2.98 3.51 17.53
C VAL A 8 2.56 2.14 18.04
N VAL A 9 1.71 1.45 17.28
CA VAL A 9 1.29 0.08 17.55
C VAL A 9 1.89 -0.83 16.48
N GLY A 10 2.75 -1.76 16.94
CA GLY A 10 3.59 -2.59 16.07
C GLY A 10 4.98 -1.96 15.87
N CYS A 11 5.98 -2.50 16.58
CA CYS A 11 7.36 -2.04 16.56
C CYS A 11 8.28 -3.00 15.77
N GLY A 12 7.73 -3.60 14.71
CA GLY A 12 8.43 -4.53 13.83
C GLY A 12 9.27 -3.86 12.73
N GLY A 13 9.59 -4.62 11.68
CA GLY A 13 10.47 -4.18 10.59
C GLY A 13 9.96 -2.93 9.86
N ILE A 14 8.66 -2.85 9.56
CA ILE A 14 8.09 -1.70 8.84
C ILE A 14 8.14 -0.42 9.69
N ALA A 15 7.95 -0.53 11.00
CA ALA A 15 8.10 0.59 11.91
C ALA A 15 9.54 1.11 11.89
N ASN A 16 10.51 0.24 12.16
CA ASN A 16 11.91 0.61 12.35
C ASN A 16 12.64 0.99 11.06
N ASN A 17 12.24 0.48 9.90
CA ASN A 17 12.92 0.74 8.63
C ASN A 17 12.24 1.83 7.77
N LYS A 18 10.97 2.14 8.01
CA LYS A 18 10.20 3.11 7.22
C LYS A 18 9.70 4.27 8.09
N HIS A 19 8.70 4.02 8.95
CA HIS A 19 7.92 5.09 9.58
C HIS A 19 8.70 5.87 10.64
N LEU A 20 9.33 5.20 11.59
CA LEU A 20 10.06 5.85 12.68
C LEU A 20 11.23 6.71 12.17
N PRO A 21 12.10 6.21 11.26
CA PRO A 21 13.12 7.04 10.63
C PRO A 21 12.57 8.23 9.84
N ALA A 22 11.45 8.04 9.11
CA ALA A 22 10.82 9.11 8.36
C ALA A 22 10.26 10.21 9.27
N MET A 23 9.54 9.85 10.34
CA MET A 23 9.06 10.81 11.35
C MET A 23 10.21 11.63 11.95
N LYS A 24 11.34 10.96 12.27
CA LYS A 24 12.52 11.62 12.82
C LYS A 24 13.15 12.62 11.83
N ARG A 25 13.20 12.28 10.52
CA ARG A 25 13.71 13.21 9.48
C ARG A 25 12.78 14.39 9.25
N VAL A 26 11.46 14.15 9.26
CA VAL A 26 10.46 15.21 9.08
C VAL A 26 10.44 16.16 10.30
N GLY A 27 10.64 15.64 11.52
CA GLY A 27 10.87 16.43 12.72
C GLY A 27 9.60 17.06 13.34
N ASN A 28 8.41 16.75 12.84
CA ASN A 28 7.14 17.30 13.33
C ASN A 28 6.35 16.33 14.22
N PHE A 29 7.00 15.27 14.71
CA PHE A 29 6.40 14.22 15.51
C PHE A 29 7.21 13.95 16.78
N ASN A 30 6.54 13.92 17.92
CA ASN A 30 7.04 13.36 19.16
C ASN A 30 6.44 11.96 19.31
N ILE A 31 7.27 10.94 19.34
CA ILE A 31 6.81 9.57 19.54
C ILE A 31 6.81 9.30 21.04
N VAL A 32 5.64 9.37 21.67
CA VAL A 32 5.47 9.38 23.13
C VAL A 32 4.90 8.07 23.67
N ALA A 33 4.47 7.14 22.80
CA ALA A 33 3.95 5.85 23.21
C ALA A 33 4.28 4.77 22.18
N PHE A 34 4.70 3.59 22.65
CA PHE A 34 5.00 2.42 21.82
C PHE A 34 4.25 1.21 22.36
N CYS A 35 3.67 0.41 21.46
CA CYS A 35 2.98 -0.83 21.78
C CYS A 35 3.42 -1.95 20.85
N ASP A 36 3.81 -3.09 21.43
CA ASP A 36 4.03 -4.35 20.71
C ASP A 36 3.71 -5.50 21.65
N LEU A 37 3.16 -6.61 21.12
CA LEU A 37 2.93 -7.82 21.91
C LEU A 37 4.24 -8.40 22.47
N ILE A 38 5.37 -8.09 21.82
CA ILE A 38 6.72 -8.42 22.27
C ILE A 38 7.34 -7.14 22.84
N GLU A 39 7.31 -7.02 24.17
CA GLU A 39 7.70 -5.81 24.91
C GLU A 39 9.08 -5.30 24.52
N GLU A 40 10.05 -6.21 24.30
CA GLU A 40 11.43 -5.87 23.92
C GLU A 40 11.50 -5.08 22.61
N ARG A 41 10.56 -5.30 21.68
CA ARG A 41 10.48 -4.53 20.44
C ARG A 41 10.04 -3.08 20.72
N ALA A 42 9.09 -2.88 21.61
CA ALA A 42 8.62 -1.57 22.00
C ALA A 42 9.72 -0.81 22.79
N VAL A 43 10.43 -1.50 23.68
CA VAL A 43 11.60 -0.95 24.40
C VAL A 43 12.64 -0.45 23.42
N LYS A 44 13.06 -1.30 22.48
CA LYS A 44 14.08 -0.94 21.49
C LYS A 44 13.64 0.23 20.60
N ALA A 45 12.41 0.24 20.12
CA ALA A 45 11.87 1.32 19.31
C ALA A 45 11.83 2.66 20.07
N LYS A 46 11.48 2.62 21.38
CA LYS A 46 11.55 3.79 22.24
C LYS A 46 12.98 4.31 22.39
N GLU A 47 13.95 3.44 22.64
CA GLU A 47 15.37 3.83 22.79
C GLU A 47 15.90 4.52 21.53
N ASP A 48 15.54 4.03 20.34
CA ASP A 48 16.05 4.52 19.06
C ASP A 48 15.32 5.79 18.58
N PHE A 49 14.02 5.93 18.90
CA PHE A 49 13.16 6.94 18.26
C PHE A 49 12.25 7.73 19.19
N GLY A 50 12.02 7.26 20.42
CA GLY A 50 11.07 7.87 21.35
C GLY A 50 11.59 9.11 22.05
N THR A 51 10.67 9.85 22.66
CA THR A 51 11.03 10.86 23.67
C THR A 51 11.50 10.15 24.95
N SER A 52 12.26 10.87 25.77
CA SER A 52 12.84 10.30 27.01
C SER A 52 11.77 9.75 27.97
N ASP A 53 10.60 10.37 27.98
CA ASP A 53 9.42 10.05 28.81
C ASP A 53 8.40 9.16 28.09
N ALA A 54 8.69 8.69 26.87
CA ALA A 54 7.80 7.81 26.13
C ALA A 54 7.44 6.56 26.93
N ARG A 55 6.19 6.13 26.82
CA ARG A 55 5.62 4.97 27.53
C ARG A 55 5.59 3.73 26.64
N ILE A 56 5.58 2.56 27.29
CA ILE A 56 5.57 1.25 26.63
C ILE A 56 4.31 0.50 27.06
N TYR A 57 3.69 -0.16 26.10
CA TYR A 57 2.47 -0.95 26.26
C TYR A 57 2.59 -2.29 25.54
N THR A 58 1.92 -3.30 26.05
CA THR A 58 1.68 -4.58 25.36
C THR A 58 0.23 -4.74 24.91
N ASP A 59 -0.65 -3.83 25.34
CA ASP A 59 -2.05 -3.74 24.91
C ASP A 59 -2.30 -2.36 24.27
N TYR A 60 -2.72 -2.37 23.01
CA TYR A 60 -3.05 -1.14 22.29
C TYR A 60 -4.24 -0.39 22.90
N GLN A 61 -5.14 -1.08 23.60
CA GLN A 61 -6.27 -0.46 24.27
C GLN A 61 -5.85 0.47 25.41
N GLU A 62 -4.71 0.22 26.03
CA GLU A 62 -4.11 1.14 27.00
C GLU A 62 -3.40 2.31 26.29
N LEU A 63 -2.69 2.04 25.19
CA LEU A 63 -2.02 3.10 24.42
C LEU A 63 -3.01 4.15 23.90
N VAL A 64 -4.17 3.74 23.38
CA VAL A 64 -5.13 4.71 22.80
C VAL A 64 -5.78 5.63 23.84
N LYS A 65 -5.66 5.34 25.13
CA LYS A 65 -6.11 6.21 26.24
C LYS A 65 -5.16 7.38 26.49
N GLU A 66 -3.93 7.31 26.00
CA GLU A 66 -2.94 8.37 26.16
C GLU A 66 -3.36 9.66 25.44
N ASP A 67 -2.77 10.78 25.86
CA ASP A 67 -2.97 12.08 25.19
C ASP A 67 -2.14 12.15 23.91
N LEU A 68 -2.71 11.63 22.83
CA LEU A 68 -2.11 11.52 21.51
C LEU A 68 -2.92 12.32 20.47
N ASP A 69 -2.23 12.89 19.52
CA ASP A 69 -2.85 13.45 18.30
C ASP A 69 -3.15 12.35 17.27
N ALA A 70 -2.24 11.38 17.12
CA ALA A 70 -2.39 10.31 16.15
C ALA A 70 -1.80 8.97 16.61
N VAL A 71 -2.29 7.88 16.00
CA VAL A 71 -1.80 6.52 16.17
C VAL A 71 -1.36 5.95 14.82
N TYR A 72 -0.18 5.35 14.81
CA TYR A 72 0.36 4.58 13.68
C TYR A 72 0.11 3.10 13.91
N VAL A 73 -0.61 2.46 13.00
CA VAL A 73 -0.95 1.03 13.06
C VAL A 73 -0.04 0.28 12.08
N LEU A 74 1.00 -0.37 12.61
CA LEU A 74 2.10 -0.98 11.87
C LEU A 74 2.22 -2.48 12.19
N THR A 75 1.10 -3.11 12.42
CA THR A 75 0.93 -4.49 12.88
C THR A 75 0.69 -5.47 11.72
N PRO A 76 0.54 -6.78 11.97
CA PRO A 76 -0.01 -7.71 10.98
C PRO A 76 -1.44 -7.33 10.55
N ASN A 77 -1.80 -7.69 9.31
CA ASN A 77 -3.05 -7.27 8.65
C ASN A 77 -4.32 -7.53 9.47
N SER A 78 -4.36 -8.65 10.21
CA SER A 78 -5.52 -9.02 11.05
C SER A 78 -5.84 -8.04 12.18
N SER A 79 -4.92 -7.19 12.55
CA SER A 79 -5.09 -6.21 13.63
C SER A 79 -5.24 -4.77 13.15
N HIS A 80 -5.17 -4.50 11.84
CA HIS A 80 -5.32 -3.15 11.31
C HIS A 80 -6.66 -2.52 11.67
N ALA A 81 -7.77 -3.17 11.32
CA ALA A 81 -9.11 -2.63 11.54
C ALA A 81 -9.43 -2.45 13.03
N PRO A 82 -9.30 -3.44 13.91
CA PRO A 82 -9.65 -3.27 15.33
C PRO A 82 -8.84 -2.17 16.01
N ILE A 83 -7.54 -2.04 15.70
CA ILE A 83 -6.68 -1.00 16.30
C ILE A 83 -7.04 0.38 15.75
N ALA A 84 -7.19 0.51 14.43
CA ALA A 84 -7.53 1.79 13.80
C ALA A 84 -8.89 2.32 14.28
N ILE A 85 -9.91 1.45 14.36
CA ILE A 85 -11.24 1.77 14.84
C ILE A 85 -11.18 2.22 16.33
N ALA A 86 -10.47 1.48 17.17
CA ALA A 86 -10.31 1.85 18.59
C ALA A 86 -9.61 3.21 18.75
N ALA A 87 -8.55 3.47 17.98
CA ALA A 87 -7.83 4.74 18.01
C ALA A 87 -8.73 5.92 17.56
N MET A 88 -9.49 5.77 16.47
CA MET A 88 -10.41 6.81 16.01
C MET A 88 -11.55 7.06 16.99
N LYS A 89 -12.15 6.02 17.59
CA LYS A 89 -13.15 6.14 18.65
C LYS A 89 -12.60 6.81 19.90
N ALA A 90 -11.30 6.67 20.18
CA ALA A 90 -10.60 7.39 21.23
C ALA A 90 -10.16 8.83 20.82
N GLY A 91 -10.61 9.31 19.67
CA GLY A 91 -10.37 10.67 19.20
C GLY A 91 -9.02 10.90 18.53
N LYS A 92 -8.30 9.86 18.12
CA LYS A 92 -6.98 9.96 17.49
C LYS A 92 -7.09 9.89 15.96
N HIS A 93 -6.23 10.64 15.25
CA HIS A 93 -6.03 10.44 13.82
C HIS A 93 -5.24 9.15 13.57
N VAL A 94 -5.39 8.52 12.41
CA VAL A 94 -4.78 7.20 12.16
C VAL A 94 -4.03 7.16 10.83
N MET A 95 -2.77 6.73 10.89
CA MET A 95 -2.01 6.18 9.76
C MET A 95 -1.97 4.66 9.93
N CYS A 96 -2.55 3.93 9.00
CA CYS A 96 -2.55 2.46 9.01
C CYS A 96 -1.73 1.91 7.84
N GLU A 97 -0.86 0.93 8.09
CA GLU A 97 -0.16 0.24 7.01
C GLU A 97 -1.14 -0.50 6.08
N LYS A 98 -0.66 -0.75 4.89
CA LYS A 98 -1.39 -1.53 3.88
C LYS A 98 -1.29 -3.06 4.19
N PRO A 99 -2.25 -3.85 3.74
CA PRO A 99 -3.55 -3.47 3.19
C PRO A 99 -4.42 -2.81 4.26
N MET A 100 -5.43 -2.05 3.86
CA MET A 100 -6.30 -1.36 4.81
C MET A 100 -6.89 -2.31 5.85
N ALA A 101 -7.39 -3.45 5.40
CA ALA A 101 -7.96 -4.51 6.22
C ALA A 101 -7.87 -5.86 5.49
N LYS A 102 -8.20 -6.97 6.17
CA LYS A 102 -8.27 -8.30 5.53
C LYS A 102 -9.54 -8.49 4.70
N THR A 103 -10.63 -7.84 5.11
CA THR A 103 -11.95 -7.97 4.48
C THR A 103 -12.53 -6.61 4.12
N PHE A 104 -13.43 -6.62 3.13
CA PHE A 104 -14.16 -5.41 2.75
C PHE A 104 -15.04 -4.87 3.87
N ALA A 105 -15.68 -5.74 4.64
CA ALA A 105 -16.51 -5.35 5.78
C ALA A 105 -15.70 -4.60 6.85
N GLU A 106 -14.50 -5.09 7.20
CA GLU A 106 -13.58 -4.39 8.10
C GLU A 106 -13.18 -3.01 7.55
N ALA A 107 -12.86 -2.93 6.24
CA ALA A 107 -12.51 -1.68 5.57
C ALA A 107 -13.67 -0.67 5.59
N GLN A 108 -14.91 -1.13 5.38
CA GLN A 108 -16.11 -0.31 5.51
C GLN A 108 -16.27 0.27 6.93
N GLU A 109 -16.13 -0.57 7.97
CA GLU A 109 -16.20 -0.10 9.35
C GLU A 109 -15.14 0.94 9.67
N MET A 110 -13.91 0.78 9.14
CA MET A 110 -12.86 1.80 9.28
C MET A 110 -13.24 3.13 8.64
N VAL A 111 -13.80 3.12 7.42
CA VAL A 111 -14.26 4.34 6.72
C VAL A 111 -15.42 5.00 7.47
N GLU A 112 -16.41 4.21 7.89
CA GLU A 112 -17.56 4.71 8.66
C GLU A 112 -17.11 5.33 9.98
N THR A 113 -16.23 4.65 10.73
CA THR A 113 -15.67 5.18 11.98
C THR A 113 -14.90 6.48 11.76
N ALA A 114 -14.12 6.61 10.68
CA ALA A 114 -13.42 7.85 10.35
C ALA A 114 -14.41 9.00 10.12
N LYS A 115 -15.51 8.75 9.42
CA LYS A 115 -16.58 9.73 9.18
C LYS A 115 -17.33 10.12 10.46
N GLU A 116 -17.73 9.13 11.26
CA GLU A 116 -18.48 9.35 12.50
C GLU A 116 -17.67 10.14 13.52
N THR A 117 -16.38 9.84 13.64
CA THR A 117 -15.49 10.50 14.63
C THR A 117 -14.89 11.80 14.11
N GLY A 118 -14.97 12.07 12.82
CA GLY A 118 -14.31 13.21 12.16
C GLY A 118 -12.78 13.11 12.25
N ARG A 119 -12.22 11.90 12.38
CA ARG A 119 -10.77 11.67 12.44
C ARG A 119 -10.20 11.36 11.06
N THR A 120 -9.01 11.86 10.82
CA THR A 120 -8.26 11.56 9.60
C THR A 120 -7.80 10.11 9.65
N LEU A 121 -8.11 9.35 8.60
CA LEU A 121 -7.59 8.02 8.34
C LEU A 121 -6.87 8.03 7.00
N THR A 122 -5.65 7.49 6.95
CA THR A 122 -4.93 7.24 5.70
C THR A 122 -4.24 5.88 5.74
N ILE A 123 -3.99 5.32 4.56
CA ILE A 123 -3.39 3.99 4.40
C ILE A 123 -2.01 4.12 3.75
N GLY A 124 -1.06 3.31 4.18
CA GLY A 124 0.35 3.34 3.80
C GLY A 124 0.65 2.92 2.36
N TYR A 125 -0.05 3.47 1.37
CA TYR A 125 0.23 3.24 -0.06
C TYR A 125 1.36 4.16 -0.55
N GLN A 126 2.55 3.91 -0.04
CA GLN A 126 3.75 4.71 -0.26
C GLN A 126 4.13 4.91 -1.75
N ASN A 127 3.74 3.99 -2.63
CA ASN A 127 4.07 4.07 -4.05
C ASN A 127 3.42 5.27 -4.76
N ARG A 128 2.35 5.84 -4.21
CA ARG A 128 1.76 7.09 -4.71
C ARG A 128 2.69 8.31 -4.55
N TYR A 129 3.65 8.27 -3.61
CA TYR A 129 4.57 9.36 -3.32
C TYR A 129 5.89 9.30 -4.11
N ARG A 130 6.12 8.27 -4.93
CA ARG A 130 7.29 8.15 -5.79
C ARG A 130 7.28 9.21 -6.88
N GLY A 131 8.46 9.71 -7.26
CA GLY A 131 8.59 10.75 -8.29
C GLY A 131 7.99 10.36 -9.65
N ASP A 132 8.21 9.11 -10.09
CA ASP A 132 7.62 8.55 -11.31
C ASP A 132 6.09 8.46 -11.24
N SER A 133 5.56 8.06 -10.08
CA SER A 133 4.12 7.97 -9.84
C SER A 133 3.47 9.35 -9.83
N GLN A 134 4.08 10.34 -9.19
CA GLN A 134 3.60 11.71 -9.16
C GLN A 134 3.61 12.37 -10.54
N TYR A 135 4.65 12.11 -11.35
CA TYR A 135 4.72 12.60 -12.72
C TYR A 135 3.61 11.98 -13.58
N LEU A 136 3.47 10.64 -13.53
CA LEU A 136 2.44 9.94 -14.31
C LEU A 136 1.03 10.37 -13.90
N LYS A 137 0.77 10.55 -12.59
CA LYS A 137 -0.54 11.06 -12.11
C LYS A 137 -0.85 12.44 -12.68
N LYS A 138 0.13 13.35 -12.72
CA LYS A 138 -0.05 14.66 -13.35
C LYS A 138 -0.40 14.54 -14.84
N ALA A 139 0.28 13.68 -15.59
CA ALA A 139 -0.04 13.43 -17.00
C ALA A 139 -1.46 12.87 -17.18
N CYS A 140 -1.90 11.95 -16.31
CA CYS A 140 -3.26 11.42 -16.32
C CYS A 140 -4.30 12.53 -16.03
N VAL A 141 -4.09 13.33 -14.99
CA VAL A 141 -4.99 14.44 -14.60
C VAL A 141 -5.07 15.51 -15.70
N ASN A 142 -3.96 15.82 -16.36
CA ASN A 142 -3.94 16.75 -17.50
C ASN A 142 -4.62 16.20 -18.76
N GLY A 143 -4.99 14.91 -18.78
CA GLY A 143 -5.62 14.27 -19.94
C GLY A 143 -4.64 13.96 -21.08
N ASP A 144 -3.34 13.85 -20.78
CA ASP A 144 -2.30 13.57 -21.78
C ASP A 144 -2.44 12.15 -22.35
N LEU A 145 -2.99 11.21 -21.58
CA LEU A 145 -3.27 9.85 -22.02
C LEU A 145 -4.64 9.72 -22.72
N GLY A 146 -5.52 10.72 -22.59
CA GLY A 146 -6.91 10.61 -23.00
C GLY A 146 -7.69 9.69 -22.05
N GLU A 147 -8.72 9.00 -22.56
CA GLU A 147 -9.46 7.99 -21.81
C GLU A 147 -8.61 6.72 -21.67
N VAL A 148 -8.31 6.34 -20.42
CA VAL A 148 -7.60 5.06 -20.15
C VAL A 148 -8.65 3.95 -20.08
N TYR A 149 -8.67 3.12 -21.12
CA TYR A 149 -9.64 2.03 -21.29
C TYR A 149 -9.10 0.65 -20.92
N TYR A 150 -7.76 0.51 -20.83
CA TYR A 150 -7.10 -0.73 -20.43
C TYR A 150 -5.88 -0.43 -19.57
N ALA A 151 -5.68 -1.23 -18.51
CA ALA A 151 -4.53 -1.15 -17.65
C ALA A 151 -4.03 -2.53 -17.19
N LYS A 152 -2.75 -2.60 -16.82
CA LYS A 152 -2.18 -3.72 -16.09
C LYS A 152 -1.60 -3.25 -14.76
N ALA A 153 -1.91 -3.98 -13.71
CA ALA A 153 -1.33 -3.82 -12.38
C ALA A 153 -0.32 -4.96 -12.16
N HIS A 154 0.97 -4.62 -12.04
CA HIS A 154 2.07 -5.60 -12.02
C HIS A 154 2.63 -5.77 -10.60
N ALA A 155 2.59 -7.00 -10.10
CA ALA A 155 3.14 -7.39 -8.81
C ALA A 155 3.74 -8.82 -8.87
N ILE A 156 4.65 -9.04 -9.82
CA ILE A 156 5.25 -10.35 -10.08
C ILE A 156 6.69 -10.40 -9.61
N ARG A 157 6.96 -11.34 -8.70
CA ARG A 157 8.29 -11.82 -8.33
C ARG A 157 8.50 -13.22 -8.90
N ARG A 158 9.73 -13.55 -9.29
CA ARG A 158 10.06 -14.90 -9.77
C ARG A 158 10.23 -15.89 -8.61
N ARG A 159 11.04 -15.52 -7.62
CA ARG A 159 11.32 -16.27 -6.39
C ARG A 159 11.72 -15.29 -5.29
N ALA A 160 10.73 -14.66 -4.66
CA ALA A 160 10.94 -13.78 -3.54
C ALA A 160 9.75 -13.84 -2.58
N VAL A 161 9.56 -15.01 -2.00
CA VAL A 161 8.60 -15.31 -0.95
C VAL A 161 9.14 -14.78 0.37
N PRO A 162 8.42 -13.94 1.11
CA PRO A 162 8.83 -13.52 2.44
C PRO A 162 8.87 -14.70 3.41
N THR A 163 10.05 -15.00 3.97
CA THR A 163 10.27 -16.14 4.88
C THR A 163 10.26 -15.75 6.36
N TRP A 164 9.99 -14.49 6.66
CA TRP A 164 9.98 -13.94 8.02
C TRP A 164 8.57 -13.51 8.46
N GLY A 165 8.43 -13.31 9.78
CA GLY A 165 7.18 -12.80 10.35
C GLY A 165 6.02 -13.77 10.16
N VAL A 166 4.88 -13.23 9.72
CA VAL A 166 3.62 -13.98 9.56
C VAL A 166 3.09 -14.01 8.13
N PHE A 167 3.95 -13.69 7.14
CA PHE A 167 3.52 -13.58 5.74
C PHE A 167 2.91 -14.85 5.16
N LEU A 168 3.36 -16.02 5.62
CA LEU A 168 2.87 -17.32 5.15
C LEU A 168 1.62 -17.83 5.88
N ASP A 169 1.14 -17.08 6.87
CA ASP A 169 0.00 -17.44 7.73
C ASP A 169 -1.28 -16.74 7.22
N ALA A 170 -2.18 -17.51 6.60
CA ALA A 170 -3.44 -17.01 6.04
C ALA A 170 -4.36 -16.37 7.10
N GLU A 171 -4.35 -16.85 8.33
CA GLU A 171 -5.20 -16.30 9.40
C GLU A 171 -4.79 -14.89 9.77
N LYS A 172 -3.48 -14.64 9.88
CA LYS A 172 -2.93 -13.33 10.27
C LYS A 172 -2.85 -12.35 9.11
N GLN A 173 -2.59 -12.82 7.89
CA GLN A 173 -2.39 -11.97 6.73
C GLN A 173 -3.64 -11.81 5.85
N GLY A 174 -4.55 -12.81 5.85
CA GLY A 174 -5.72 -12.82 4.97
C GLY A 174 -5.43 -13.34 3.55
N GLY A 175 -4.17 -13.51 3.19
CA GLY A 175 -3.72 -14.02 1.90
C GLY A 175 -2.22 -13.81 1.69
N GLY A 176 -1.71 -14.22 0.53
CA GLY A 176 -0.32 -14.13 0.12
C GLY A 176 -0.02 -12.93 -0.77
N PRO A 177 0.61 -13.14 -1.96
CA PRO A 177 1.05 -12.05 -2.84
C PRO A 177 -0.07 -11.14 -3.31
N LEU A 178 -1.29 -11.62 -3.44
CA LEU A 178 -2.40 -10.78 -3.86
C LEU A 178 -2.64 -9.63 -2.88
N ILE A 179 -2.72 -9.94 -1.60
CA ILE A 179 -2.99 -8.95 -0.54
C ILE A 179 -1.72 -8.20 -0.11
N ASP A 180 -0.53 -8.79 -0.26
CA ASP A 180 0.74 -8.17 0.13
C ASP A 180 1.27 -7.20 -0.93
N ILE A 181 1.52 -7.67 -2.17
CA ILE A 181 2.12 -6.86 -3.23
C ILE A 181 1.13 -6.49 -4.34
N GLY A 182 0.12 -7.32 -4.59
CA GLY A 182 -0.98 -7.03 -5.52
C GLY A 182 -1.75 -5.77 -5.13
N THR A 183 -1.96 -5.57 -3.82
CA THR A 183 -2.59 -4.36 -3.28
C THR A 183 -1.89 -3.07 -3.72
N HIS A 184 -0.55 -3.05 -3.75
CA HIS A 184 0.22 -1.89 -4.19
C HIS A 184 0.06 -1.57 -5.67
N ALA A 185 0.08 -2.61 -6.51
CA ALA A 185 -0.05 -2.43 -7.95
C ALA A 185 -1.48 -2.03 -8.34
N LEU A 186 -2.49 -2.63 -7.69
CA LEU A 186 -3.89 -2.29 -7.91
C LEU A 186 -4.20 -0.87 -7.45
N ASP A 187 -3.77 -0.51 -6.23
CA ASP A 187 -3.93 0.85 -5.70
C ASP A 187 -3.35 1.91 -6.64
N LEU A 188 -2.11 1.69 -7.08
CA LEU A 188 -1.43 2.61 -8.00
C LEU A 188 -2.19 2.74 -9.33
N THR A 189 -2.68 1.62 -9.87
CA THR A 189 -3.42 1.59 -11.14
C THR A 189 -4.75 2.32 -11.04
N LEU A 190 -5.55 2.04 -10.01
CA LEU A 190 -6.82 2.73 -9.78
C LEU A 190 -6.61 4.23 -9.55
N TRP A 191 -5.56 4.60 -8.82
CA TRP A 191 -5.21 6.00 -8.57
C TRP A 191 -4.83 6.74 -9.85
N MET A 192 -4.03 6.12 -10.74
CA MET A 192 -3.69 6.71 -12.03
C MET A 192 -4.92 6.93 -12.91
N MET A 193 -5.82 5.92 -12.95
CA MET A 193 -7.06 5.96 -13.74
C MET A 193 -8.12 6.90 -13.13
N ASP A 194 -7.98 7.28 -11.86
CA ASP A 194 -8.99 7.96 -11.06
C ASP A 194 -10.36 7.27 -11.15
N ASN A 195 -10.36 5.94 -11.08
CA ASN A 195 -11.54 5.11 -11.30
C ASN A 195 -11.66 4.06 -10.20
N TYR A 196 -12.66 4.22 -9.33
CA TYR A 196 -12.92 3.39 -8.16
C TYR A 196 -14.31 2.75 -8.20
N GLU A 197 -14.88 2.58 -9.40
CA GLU A 197 -16.19 1.97 -9.60
C GLU A 197 -16.05 0.64 -10.35
N PRO A 198 -15.72 -0.48 -9.65
CA PRO A 198 -15.68 -1.79 -10.28
C PRO A 198 -17.09 -2.25 -10.64
N ALA A 199 -17.24 -2.91 -11.79
CA ALA A 199 -18.48 -3.53 -12.23
C ALA A 199 -18.47 -5.04 -12.01
N SER A 200 -17.34 -5.69 -12.30
CA SER A 200 -17.19 -7.13 -12.07
C SER A 200 -15.74 -7.56 -11.99
N VAL A 201 -15.52 -8.69 -11.32
CA VAL A 201 -14.20 -9.30 -11.13
C VAL A 201 -14.26 -10.79 -11.43
N THR A 202 -13.30 -11.29 -12.22
CA THR A 202 -13.02 -12.72 -12.36
C THR A 202 -11.58 -12.96 -11.93
N GLY A 203 -11.35 -13.94 -11.04
CA GLY A 203 -10.05 -14.20 -10.45
C GLY A 203 -9.64 -15.67 -10.46
N SER A 204 -8.34 -15.90 -10.39
CA SER A 204 -7.72 -17.20 -10.18
C SER A 204 -6.63 -17.09 -9.13
N VAL A 205 -6.56 -18.05 -8.23
CA VAL A 205 -5.61 -18.12 -7.13
C VAL A 205 -4.94 -19.47 -7.14
N PHE A 206 -3.62 -19.51 -6.99
CA PHE A 206 -2.84 -20.74 -7.06
C PHE A 206 -1.88 -20.87 -5.88
N ARG A 207 -1.74 -22.10 -5.41
CA ARG A 207 -0.72 -22.55 -4.47
C ARG A 207 -0.02 -23.75 -5.09
N LYS A 208 0.85 -23.50 -6.10
CA LYS A 208 1.48 -24.56 -6.92
C LYS A 208 2.94 -24.76 -6.61
N LEU A 209 3.62 -23.75 -6.08
CA LEU A 209 5.04 -23.78 -5.78
C LEU A 209 5.34 -23.86 -4.28
N ALA A 210 4.35 -23.62 -3.42
CA ALA A 210 4.49 -23.59 -1.98
C ALA A 210 5.07 -24.89 -1.37
N ASP A 211 4.84 -26.06 -2.00
CA ASP A 211 5.30 -27.35 -1.52
C ASP A 211 6.70 -27.75 -2.04
N GLN A 212 7.37 -26.87 -2.81
CA GLN A 212 8.71 -27.14 -3.33
C GLN A 212 9.76 -27.08 -2.21
N LYS A 213 10.74 -28.00 -2.24
CA LYS A 213 11.83 -28.07 -1.26
C LYS A 213 13.09 -27.32 -1.71
N ASP A 214 13.41 -27.36 -3.00
CA ASP A 214 14.51 -26.57 -3.59
C ASP A 214 13.92 -25.35 -4.24
N THR A 215 13.81 -24.29 -3.45
CA THR A 215 12.98 -23.14 -3.81
C THR A 215 13.70 -22.13 -4.69
N GLY A 216 15.01 -22.01 -4.58
CA GLY A 216 15.79 -20.94 -5.22
C GLY A 216 15.34 -19.55 -4.81
N ASN A 217 14.77 -19.41 -3.62
CA ASN A 217 14.19 -18.17 -3.11
C ASN A 217 15.26 -17.15 -2.69
N ALA A 218 15.04 -15.88 -2.99
CA ALA A 218 16.00 -14.79 -2.72
C ALA A 218 16.31 -14.59 -1.23
N TRP A 219 15.38 -14.99 -0.35
CA TRP A 219 15.49 -14.82 1.11
C TRP A 219 15.59 -16.14 1.87
N GLY A 220 16.17 -17.17 1.24
CA GLY A 220 16.27 -18.51 1.78
C GLY A 220 15.00 -19.34 1.56
N ASP A 221 15.13 -20.65 1.81
CA ASP A 221 14.01 -21.55 1.59
C ASP A 221 12.85 -21.27 2.54
N TRP A 222 11.63 -21.32 2.02
CA TRP A 222 10.43 -21.29 2.86
C TRP A 222 10.13 -22.67 3.44
N ASN A 223 9.37 -22.68 4.54
CA ASN A 223 8.85 -23.91 5.09
C ASN A 223 7.46 -24.20 4.49
N PRO A 224 7.29 -25.28 3.69
CA PRO A 224 6.00 -25.66 3.11
C PRO A 224 4.88 -25.91 4.13
N GLU A 225 5.23 -26.36 5.35
CA GLU A 225 4.25 -26.72 6.39
C GLU A 225 3.50 -25.49 6.94
N VAL A 226 4.14 -24.32 6.91
CA VAL A 226 3.53 -23.07 7.38
C VAL A 226 3.06 -22.17 6.24
N PHE A 227 3.27 -22.56 4.99
CA PHE A 227 2.87 -21.81 3.82
C PHE A 227 1.39 -22.08 3.50
N THR A 228 0.49 -21.38 4.15
CA THR A 228 -0.97 -21.59 4.06
C THR A 228 -1.69 -20.65 3.10
N VAL A 229 -0.98 -19.68 2.52
CA VAL A 229 -1.51 -18.71 1.55
C VAL A 229 -1.21 -19.15 0.12
N GLU A 230 -1.71 -18.41 -0.85
CA GLU A 230 -1.37 -18.60 -2.28
C GLU A 230 0.08 -18.15 -2.56
N ASP A 231 0.67 -18.68 -3.64
CA ASP A 231 1.95 -18.23 -4.20
C ASP A 231 1.78 -17.30 -5.41
N SER A 232 0.58 -17.33 -6.03
CA SER A 232 0.23 -16.48 -7.17
C SER A 232 -1.28 -16.31 -7.31
N ALA A 233 -1.70 -15.14 -7.81
CA ALA A 233 -3.09 -14.80 -8.08
C ALA A 233 -3.20 -13.84 -9.27
N PHE A 234 -4.31 -13.94 -10.02
CA PHE A 234 -4.57 -13.14 -11.21
C PHE A 234 -6.01 -12.68 -11.21
N GLY A 235 -6.24 -11.41 -11.58
CA GLY A 235 -7.56 -10.81 -11.63
C GLY A 235 -7.84 -10.10 -12.95
N PHE A 236 -9.04 -10.28 -13.47
CA PHE A 236 -9.60 -9.54 -14.59
C PHE A 236 -10.77 -8.71 -14.06
N ILE A 237 -10.58 -7.39 -14.03
CA ILE A 237 -11.50 -6.43 -13.40
C ILE A 237 -12.11 -5.56 -14.50
N LYS A 238 -13.44 -5.50 -14.57
CA LYS A 238 -14.17 -4.53 -15.38
C LYS A 238 -14.66 -3.39 -14.51
N MET A 239 -14.45 -2.17 -14.98
CA MET A 239 -14.95 -0.95 -14.34
C MET A 239 -16.31 -0.54 -14.94
N LYS A 240 -17.14 0.21 -14.19
CA LYS A 240 -18.48 0.65 -14.66
C LYS A 240 -18.40 1.50 -15.94
N ASN A 241 -17.34 2.27 -16.15
CA ASN A 241 -17.11 3.03 -17.40
C ASN A 241 -16.65 2.18 -18.60
N GLY A 242 -16.52 0.85 -18.43
CA GLY A 242 -16.08 -0.08 -19.47
C GLY A 242 -14.57 -0.35 -19.51
N ALA A 243 -13.77 0.40 -18.77
CA ALA A 243 -12.33 0.15 -18.68
C ALA A 243 -12.05 -1.23 -18.07
N THR A 244 -10.91 -1.81 -18.41
CA THR A 244 -10.49 -3.13 -17.93
C THR A 244 -9.12 -3.07 -17.30
N ILE A 245 -8.96 -3.72 -16.15
CA ILE A 245 -7.68 -3.86 -15.45
C ILE A 245 -7.33 -5.35 -15.35
N HIS A 246 -6.11 -5.69 -15.72
CA HIS A 246 -5.52 -7.02 -15.50
C HIS A 246 -4.53 -6.94 -14.34
N LEU A 247 -4.82 -7.62 -13.24
CA LEU A 247 -3.95 -7.69 -12.06
C LEU A 247 -3.19 -9.01 -12.06
N GLU A 248 -1.88 -8.92 -11.86
CA GLU A 248 -0.96 -10.05 -11.71
C GLU A 248 -0.23 -9.91 -10.38
N ALA A 249 -0.31 -10.93 -9.51
CA ALA A 249 0.39 -10.94 -8.23
C ALA A 249 1.02 -12.31 -7.96
N ALA A 250 2.32 -12.35 -7.71
CA ALA A 250 3.03 -13.58 -7.37
C ALA A 250 4.29 -13.31 -6.56
N TRP A 251 4.54 -14.12 -5.53
CA TRP A 251 5.83 -14.20 -4.86
C TRP A 251 6.74 -15.24 -5.50
N ALA A 252 6.13 -16.28 -6.09
CA ALA A 252 6.82 -17.33 -6.81
C ALA A 252 6.07 -17.66 -8.10
N LEU A 253 6.73 -17.44 -9.23
CA LEU A 253 6.20 -17.75 -10.56
C LEU A 253 7.36 -18.07 -11.50
N ASN A 254 7.19 -19.09 -12.36
CA ASN A 254 8.18 -19.43 -13.38
C ASN A 254 8.07 -18.51 -14.60
N SER A 255 8.33 -17.23 -14.39
CA SER A 255 8.31 -16.17 -15.40
C SER A 255 9.61 -15.38 -15.35
N LEU A 256 10.07 -14.93 -16.52
CA LEU A 256 11.15 -13.95 -16.65
C LEU A 256 10.60 -12.52 -16.72
N ASP A 257 9.31 -12.37 -16.97
CA ASP A 257 8.62 -11.08 -16.96
C ASP A 257 8.19 -10.75 -15.53
N VAL A 258 9.08 -10.07 -14.81
CA VAL A 258 8.92 -9.71 -13.40
C VAL A 258 8.85 -8.20 -13.26
N ASP A 259 7.91 -7.73 -12.46
CA ASP A 259 7.73 -6.31 -12.15
C ASP A 259 6.88 -6.15 -10.89
N GLU A 260 7.19 -5.20 -10.04
CA GLU A 260 6.48 -5.03 -8.78
C GLU A 260 6.13 -3.56 -8.52
N ALA A 261 4.91 -3.35 -8.01
CA ALA A 261 4.35 -2.04 -7.70
C ALA A 261 4.42 -1.07 -8.89
N LYS A 262 4.01 -1.57 -10.06
CA LYS A 262 4.04 -0.89 -11.35
C LYS A 262 2.68 -0.95 -12.03
N THR A 263 2.46 -0.04 -12.97
CA THR A 263 1.28 -0.03 -13.82
C THR A 263 1.63 0.20 -15.28
N THR A 264 0.84 -0.40 -16.17
CA THR A 264 0.80 -0.06 -17.60
C THR A 264 -0.59 0.51 -17.90
N LEU A 265 -0.65 1.63 -18.59
CA LEU A 265 -1.88 2.33 -18.95
C LEU A 265 -1.98 2.45 -20.47
N CYS A 266 -3.12 2.11 -21.05
CA CYS A 266 -3.43 2.30 -22.46
C CYS A 266 -4.60 3.27 -22.59
N GLY A 267 -4.29 4.49 -23.02
CA GLY A 267 -5.27 5.53 -23.26
C GLY A 267 -5.50 5.80 -24.73
N THR A 268 -6.51 6.61 -25.04
CA THR A 268 -6.89 6.95 -26.42
C THR A 268 -5.94 7.92 -27.12
N LYS A 269 -5.13 8.67 -26.36
CA LYS A 269 -4.14 9.63 -26.88
C LYS A 269 -2.70 9.16 -26.70
N ALA A 270 -2.43 8.48 -25.59
CA ALA A 270 -1.11 7.97 -25.23
C ALA A 270 -1.24 6.77 -24.31
N GLY A 271 -0.15 6.04 -24.16
CA GLY A 271 -0.01 5.01 -23.14
C GLY A 271 1.19 5.31 -22.25
N ALA A 272 1.27 4.62 -21.11
CA ALA A 272 2.40 4.70 -20.21
C ALA A 272 2.72 3.32 -19.63
N ASP A 273 3.98 3.08 -19.33
CA ASP A 273 4.44 1.95 -18.53
C ASP A 273 5.59 2.35 -17.61
N MET A 274 5.77 1.61 -16.53
CA MET A 274 6.78 1.87 -15.52
C MET A 274 7.88 0.80 -15.45
N LYS A 275 7.93 -0.14 -16.42
CA LYS A 275 8.79 -1.33 -16.36
C LYS A 275 10.28 -0.97 -16.19
N ASP A 276 10.87 -0.26 -17.14
CA ASP A 276 12.28 0.18 -17.11
C ASP A 276 12.39 1.68 -16.82
N GLY A 277 11.81 2.14 -15.72
CA GLY A 277 11.51 3.54 -15.47
C GLY A 277 10.23 3.99 -16.19
N LEU A 278 9.77 5.19 -15.89
CA LEU A 278 8.56 5.72 -16.50
C LEU A 278 8.78 6.01 -18.00
N ARG A 279 7.90 5.45 -18.83
CA ARG A 279 7.85 5.69 -20.28
C ARG A 279 6.45 6.09 -20.69
N ILE A 280 6.33 7.14 -21.49
CA ILE A 280 5.07 7.57 -22.11
C ILE A 280 5.19 7.38 -23.61
N ASN A 281 4.31 6.58 -24.22
CA ASN A 281 4.29 6.32 -25.64
C ASN A 281 3.10 7.05 -26.29
N ARG A 282 3.35 7.65 -27.46
CA ARG A 282 2.34 8.39 -28.21
C ARG A 282 2.66 8.42 -29.70
N VAL A 283 1.73 8.88 -30.51
CA VAL A 283 1.98 9.22 -31.90
C VAL A 283 2.21 10.73 -32.02
N GLN A 284 3.34 11.13 -32.60
CA GLN A 284 3.69 12.53 -32.83
C GLN A 284 4.23 12.68 -34.27
N TYR A 285 3.70 13.64 -35.00
CA TYR A 285 4.06 13.87 -36.39
C TYR A 285 3.99 12.61 -37.30
N GLY A 286 2.97 11.76 -37.06
CA GLY A 286 2.79 10.50 -37.79
C GLY A 286 3.79 9.39 -37.41
N ARG A 287 4.54 9.52 -36.35
CA ARG A 287 5.53 8.55 -35.86
C ARG A 287 5.23 8.11 -34.42
N GLN A 288 5.47 6.85 -34.14
CA GLN A 288 5.46 6.34 -32.77
C GLN A 288 6.66 6.90 -32.01
N CYS A 289 6.41 7.51 -30.86
CA CYS A 289 7.41 8.11 -29.98
C CYS A 289 7.32 7.52 -28.59
N VAL A 290 8.46 7.40 -27.94
CA VAL A 290 8.57 7.04 -26.52
C VAL A 290 9.32 8.15 -25.81
N GLU A 291 8.66 8.76 -24.83
CA GLU A 291 9.23 9.77 -23.95
C GLU A 291 9.65 9.12 -22.63
N ARG A 292 10.82 9.48 -22.14
CA ARG A 292 11.34 9.10 -20.81
C ARG A 292 11.61 10.39 -20.05
N PRO A 293 10.76 10.77 -19.09
CA PRO A 293 11.00 11.95 -18.28
C PRO A 293 12.25 11.78 -17.43
N ALA A 294 13.11 12.79 -17.40
CA ALA A 294 14.26 12.83 -16.50
C ALA A 294 13.78 13.23 -15.11
N LEU A 295 13.49 12.24 -14.27
CA LEU A 295 12.92 12.47 -12.93
C LEU A 295 13.99 12.88 -11.90
N ASP A 296 15.25 12.54 -12.14
CA ASP A 296 16.37 12.75 -11.21
C ASP A 296 17.26 13.94 -11.61
N ALA A 297 16.97 14.60 -12.73
CA ALA A 297 17.88 15.59 -13.30
C ALA A 297 17.49 17.01 -12.92
N ALA A 298 18.11 17.56 -11.91
CA ALA A 298 18.13 19.01 -11.71
C ALA A 298 19.10 19.72 -12.71
N GLY A 299 19.96 19.00 -13.39
CA GLY A 299 20.92 19.56 -14.37
C GLY A 299 21.93 20.56 -13.78
N VAL A 300 22.03 20.66 -12.47
CA VAL A 300 22.89 21.61 -11.75
C VAL A 300 23.84 20.83 -10.86
N ALA A 301 25.14 21.08 -11.01
CA ALA A 301 26.21 20.34 -10.33
C ALA A 301 26.16 20.37 -8.79
N PHE A 302 25.37 21.25 -8.19
CA PHE A 302 25.21 21.40 -6.74
C PHE A 302 23.81 21.00 -6.23
N TYR A 303 22.95 20.52 -7.12
CA TYR A 303 21.59 20.10 -6.77
C TYR A 303 21.46 18.62 -7.14
N ASP A 304 21.43 17.77 -6.14
CA ASP A 304 21.38 16.31 -6.31
C ASP A 304 20.03 15.80 -6.82
N GLY A 305 19.10 16.71 -7.16
CA GLY A 305 17.77 16.37 -7.69
C GLY A 305 16.93 15.55 -6.71
N ASN A 306 17.29 15.58 -5.44
CA ASN A 306 16.63 14.76 -4.42
C ASN A 306 15.15 15.14 -4.32
N THR A 307 14.31 14.36 -4.96
CA THR A 307 12.83 14.53 -4.97
C THR A 307 12.20 14.17 -3.63
N GLY A 308 12.98 14.04 -2.56
CA GLY A 308 12.52 13.58 -1.26
C GLY A 308 12.28 12.05 -1.24
N ARG A 309 12.32 11.48 -0.06
CA ARG A 309 11.99 10.06 0.10
C ARG A 309 10.47 9.90 0.15
N PRO A 310 9.90 8.94 -0.57
CA PRO A 310 8.44 8.71 -0.57
C PRO A 310 7.86 8.58 0.83
N GLU A 311 8.58 7.90 1.73
CA GLU A 311 8.17 7.74 3.12
C GLU A 311 8.16 9.06 3.91
N ASP A 312 9.03 10.02 3.59
CA ASP A 312 9.04 11.34 4.24
C ASP A 312 7.88 12.20 3.73
N GLU A 313 7.57 12.14 2.43
CA GLU A 313 6.43 12.82 1.84
C GLU A 313 5.10 12.27 2.39
N GLU A 314 4.99 10.97 2.60
CA GLU A 314 3.85 10.33 3.25
C GLU A 314 3.59 10.94 4.64
N GLN A 315 4.65 11.09 5.46
CA GLN A 315 4.53 11.72 6.79
C GLN A 315 4.14 13.20 6.70
N LYS A 316 4.75 13.96 5.78
CA LYS A 316 4.41 15.39 5.59
C LYS A 316 2.96 15.59 5.18
N VAL A 317 2.44 14.75 4.27
CA VAL A 317 1.04 14.82 3.83
C VAL A 317 0.09 14.50 4.98
N PHE A 318 0.37 13.45 5.75
CA PHE A 318 -0.45 13.09 6.91
C PHE A 318 -0.44 14.21 7.97
N TYR A 319 0.74 14.74 8.28
CA TYR A 319 0.87 15.89 9.18
C TYR A 319 0.05 17.09 8.69
N ALA A 320 0.18 17.47 7.43
CA ALA A 320 -0.54 18.60 6.86
C ALA A 320 -2.05 18.40 6.82
N ALA A 321 -2.52 17.16 6.66
CA ALA A 321 -3.94 16.83 6.75
C ALA A 321 -4.50 17.08 8.15
N ILE A 322 -3.73 16.75 9.19
CA ILE A 322 -4.15 16.94 10.59
C ILE A 322 -4.07 18.42 11.01
N VAL A 323 -2.98 19.10 10.68
CA VAL A 323 -2.67 20.43 11.22
C VAL A 323 -3.26 21.55 10.37
N ASP A 324 -3.19 21.40 9.04
CA ASP A 324 -3.56 22.45 8.08
C ASP A 324 -4.88 22.13 7.35
N GLY A 325 -5.52 20.98 7.60
CA GLY A 325 -6.73 20.53 6.91
C GLY A 325 -6.52 20.25 5.41
N LYS A 326 -5.27 19.95 4.98
CA LYS A 326 -4.98 19.66 3.58
C LYS A 326 -5.50 18.28 3.19
N GLN A 327 -5.80 18.13 1.90
CA GLN A 327 -6.30 16.87 1.36
C GLN A 327 -5.20 15.78 1.41
N LEU A 328 -5.61 14.58 1.79
CA LEU A 328 -4.77 13.38 1.71
C LEU A 328 -4.54 12.97 0.25
N ILE A 329 -3.38 12.38 -0.04
CA ILE A 329 -3.12 11.70 -1.33
C ILE A 329 -3.76 10.32 -1.35
N VAL A 330 -3.81 9.63 -0.20
CA VAL A 330 -4.47 8.32 -0.06
C VAL A 330 -5.73 8.50 0.78
N LEU A 331 -6.89 8.48 0.12
CA LEU A 331 -8.18 8.54 0.79
C LEU A 331 -8.60 7.14 1.26
N PRO A 332 -9.20 7.01 2.45
CA PRO A 332 -9.63 5.72 2.96
C PRO A 332 -10.70 5.05 2.09
N GLU A 333 -11.59 5.82 1.46
CA GLU A 333 -12.59 5.29 0.51
C GLU A 333 -11.93 4.64 -0.70
N GLN A 334 -10.82 5.17 -1.19
CA GLN A 334 -10.07 4.60 -2.29
C GLN A 334 -9.40 3.29 -1.89
N ALA A 335 -8.78 3.25 -0.70
CA ALA A 335 -8.17 2.05 -0.14
C ALA A 335 -9.20 0.95 0.14
N MET A 336 -10.41 1.33 0.55
CA MET A 336 -11.52 0.40 0.74
C MET A 336 -11.91 -0.31 -0.56
N VAL A 337 -11.96 0.40 -1.70
CA VAL A 337 -12.26 -0.21 -3.01
C VAL A 337 -11.14 -1.18 -3.43
N VAL A 338 -9.88 -0.89 -3.12
CA VAL A 338 -8.78 -1.85 -3.34
C VAL A 338 -9.06 -3.14 -2.58
N THR A 339 -9.38 -3.07 -1.29
CA THR A 339 -9.72 -4.24 -0.46
C THR A 339 -10.92 -5.01 -1.03
N GLN A 340 -11.96 -4.30 -1.48
CA GLN A 340 -13.15 -4.89 -2.11
C GLN A 340 -12.82 -5.72 -3.35
N ILE A 341 -11.99 -5.19 -4.22
CA ILE A 341 -11.58 -5.88 -5.45
C ILE A 341 -10.72 -7.11 -5.13
N LEU A 342 -9.77 -7.01 -4.18
CA LEU A 342 -8.93 -8.14 -3.78
C LEU A 342 -9.76 -9.27 -3.17
N GLU A 343 -10.72 -8.96 -2.29
CA GLU A 343 -11.63 -9.95 -1.72
C GLU A 343 -12.48 -10.62 -2.82
N ALA A 344 -12.97 -9.85 -3.79
CA ALA A 344 -13.73 -10.39 -4.92
C ALA A 344 -12.90 -11.31 -5.83
N ILE A 345 -11.58 -11.11 -5.96
CA ILE A 345 -10.68 -12.03 -6.66
C ILE A 345 -10.60 -13.37 -5.92
N TYR A 346 -10.43 -13.36 -4.59
CA TYR A 346 -10.44 -14.59 -3.79
C TYR A 346 -11.79 -15.31 -3.89
N GLU A 347 -12.89 -14.58 -3.77
CA GLU A 347 -14.25 -15.14 -3.87
C GLU A 347 -14.52 -15.74 -5.25
N SER A 348 -14.11 -15.04 -6.32
CA SER A 348 -14.22 -15.55 -7.70
C SER A 348 -13.44 -16.85 -7.89
N ALA A 349 -12.20 -16.89 -7.39
CA ALA A 349 -11.36 -18.08 -7.47
C ALA A 349 -11.94 -19.27 -6.69
N ARG A 350 -12.53 -19.01 -5.51
CA ARG A 350 -13.17 -20.02 -4.66
C ARG A 350 -14.45 -20.58 -5.27
N THR A 351 -15.27 -19.74 -5.90
CA THR A 351 -16.58 -20.12 -6.45
C THR A 351 -16.54 -20.54 -7.92
N GLY A 352 -15.48 -20.19 -8.64
CA GLY A 352 -15.38 -20.33 -10.10
C GLY A 352 -16.31 -19.40 -10.88
N LYS A 353 -16.85 -18.34 -10.24
CA LYS A 353 -17.82 -17.42 -10.83
C LYS A 353 -17.25 -16.00 -10.90
N THR A 354 -17.74 -15.23 -11.87
CA THR A 354 -17.54 -13.77 -11.87
C THR A 354 -18.35 -13.16 -10.72
N ILE A 355 -17.71 -12.27 -9.96
CA ILE A 355 -18.36 -11.47 -8.92
C ILE A 355 -18.77 -10.13 -9.54
N TYR A 356 -20.03 -9.74 -9.36
CA TYR A 356 -20.57 -8.47 -9.81
C TYR A 356 -20.76 -7.53 -8.63
N PHE A 357 -20.51 -6.26 -8.85
CA PHE A 357 -20.76 -5.20 -7.87
C PHE A 357 -22.00 -4.41 -8.28
N ASP A 358 -22.84 -4.08 -7.31
CA ASP A 358 -24.07 -3.29 -7.50
C ASP A 358 -23.79 -1.80 -7.82
#